data_f178f49889d6e4a11f3728af7d762821
#
_entry.id   f178f49889d6e4a11f3728af7d762821
#
_cell.length_a   1.000
_cell.length_b   1.000
_cell.length_c   1.000
_cell.angle_alpha   90.00
_cell.angle_beta   90.00
_cell.angle_gamma   90.00
#
_symmetry.space_group_name_H-M   'P 1'
#
loop_
_entity.id
_entity.type
_entity.pdbx_description
1 polymer ?
#
loop_
_entity_poly.entity_id
_entity_poly.type
_entity_poly.pdbx_seq_one_letter_code
_entity_poly.pdbx_strand_id
1 'polypeptide(L)'
;MSQHTWSGFYVQNRVQTNMDLNLDLNRGNMKIKGEGSDTVGKFSITGKIDSRNNVKFEKQYFSAHNITYEGQISHQWNAIKGFWYSTIFDNRGRALPATEDDKKHN
;
A
#
# COMPACT_ATOMS: atom_id res chain seq x y z
N MET A 1 18.95 -7.53 -2.57
CA MET A 1 17.54 -7.45 -2.18
C MET A 1 17.43 -7.48 -0.67
N SER A 2 16.62 -6.62 -0.15
CA SER A 2 16.39 -6.55 1.29
C SER A 2 14.93 -6.76 1.59
N GLN A 3 14.62 -7.85 2.29
CA GLN A 3 13.28 -8.05 2.79
C GLN A 3 13.25 -7.67 4.26
N HIS A 4 12.34 -6.80 4.62
CA HIS A 4 12.22 -6.31 5.99
C HIS A 4 10.82 -6.54 6.51
N THR A 5 10.75 -6.83 7.80
CA THR A 5 9.47 -6.88 8.50
C THR A 5 9.07 -5.46 8.90
N TRP A 6 7.87 -5.09 8.53
CA TRP A 6 7.28 -3.79 8.85
C TRP A 6 6.06 -3.99 9.72
N SER A 7 5.89 -3.12 10.67
CA SER A 7 4.63 -3.03 11.40
C SER A 7 4.01 -1.68 11.12
N GLY A 8 2.70 -1.65 11.03
CA GLY A 8 2.01 -0.43 10.72
C GLY A 8 0.55 -0.48 11.10
N PHE A 9 -0.18 0.54 10.68
CA PHE A 9 -1.61 0.60 10.92
C PHE A 9 -2.28 1.43 9.83
N TYR A 10 -3.57 1.23 9.69
CA TYR A 10 -4.42 2.12 8.90
C TYR A 10 -5.61 2.54 9.74
N VAL A 11 -6.20 3.68 9.38
CA VAL A 11 -7.36 4.24 10.09
C VAL A 11 -8.55 4.26 9.15
N GLN A 12 -9.64 3.68 9.60
CA GLN A 12 -10.91 3.68 8.87
C GLN A 12 -12.03 3.90 9.87
N ASN A 13 -12.89 4.89 9.62
CA ASN A 13 -14.01 5.22 10.50
C ASN A 13 -13.57 5.45 11.94
N ARG A 14 -12.43 6.13 12.12
CA ARG A 14 -11.80 6.44 13.41
C ARG A 14 -11.32 5.21 14.17
N VAL A 15 -11.25 4.05 13.51
CA VAL A 15 -10.72 2.82 14.11
C VAL A 15 -9.35 2.54 13.52
N GLN A 16 -8.37 2.37 14.39
CA GLN A 16 -7.01 1.99 13.98
C GLN A 16 -6.93 0.47 13.91
N THR A 17 -6.48 -0.03 12.77
CA THR A 17 -6.25 -1.47 12.56
C THR A 17 -4.78 -1.70 12.29
N ASN A 18 -4.17 -2.60 13.05
CA ASN A 18 -2.76 -2.94 12.89
C ASN A 18 -2.58 -3.93 11.76
N MET A 19 -1.40 -3.90 11.16
CA MET A 19 -1.02 -4.85 10.12
C MET A 19 0.46 -5.17 10.20
N ASP A 20 0.80 -6.38 9.81
CA ASP A 20 2.18 -6.85 9.73
C ASP A 20 2.52 -7.09 8.26
N LEU A 21 3.68 -6.60 7.85
CA LEU A 21 4.13 -6.64 6.46
C LEU A 21 5.55 -7.17 6.36
N ASN A 22 5.81 -7.94 5.31
CA ASN A 22 7.16 -8.22 4.86
C ASN A 22 7.32 -7.56 3.50
N LEU A 23 8.20 -6.58 3.40
CA LEU A 23 8.42 -5.81 2.18
C LEU A 23 9.82 -6.02 1.65
N ASP A 24 9.90 -6.24 0.35
CA ASP A 24 11.14 -6.24 -0.41
C ASP A 24 11.19 -4.92 -1.19
N LEU A 25 12.10 -4.04 -0.77
CA LEU A 25 12.29 -2.73 -1.39
C LEU A 25 13.56 -2.79 -2.23
N ASN A 26 13.39 -2.83 -3.54
CA ASN A 26 14.52 -2.96 -4.45
C ASN A 26 14.93 -1.60 -5.00
N ARG A 27 16.08 -1.09 -4.54
CA ARG A 27 16.59 0.22 -4.98
C ARG A 27 17.11 0.19 -6.42
N GLY A 28 17.50 -0.98 -6.91
CA GLY A 28 18.01 -1.10 -8.28
C GLY A 28 16.95 -0.87 -9.35
N ASN A 29 15.75 -1.41 -9.15
CA ASN A 29 14.65 -1.24 -10.10
C ASN A 29 13.50 -0.39 -9.57
N MET A 30 13.63 0.12 -8.34
CA MET A 30 12.64 1.00 -7.70
C MET A 30 11.27 0.34 -7.55
N LYS A 31 11.25 -0.95 -7.26
CA LYS A 31 10.03 -1.72 -7.08
C LYS A 31 9.82 -2.15 -5.64
N ILE A 32 8.55 -2.32 -5.29
CA ILE A 32 8.11 -2.82 -4.00
C ILE A 32 7.36 -4.12 -4.23
N LYS A 33 7.73 -5.15 -3.47
CA LYS A 33 6.97 -6.40 -3.40
C LYS A 33 6.87 -6.83 -1.96
N GLY A 34 5.78 -7.50 -1.65
CA GLY A 34 5.66 -8.02 -0.30
C GLY A 34 4.37 -8.76 -0.05
N GLU A 35 4.19 -9.08 1.21
CA GLU A 35 3.02 -9.78 1.70
C GLU A 35 2.77 -9.42 3.15
N GLY A 36 1.58 -9.69 3.62
CA GLY A 36 1.24 -9.45 5.00
C GLY A 36 -0.14 -9.93 5.34
N SER A 37 -0.60 -9.51 6.52
CA SER A 37 -1.94 -9.82 6.99
C SER A 37 -2.47 -8.72 7.90
N ASP A 38 -3.78 -8.59 7.92
CA ASP A 38 -4.51 -7.75 8.86
C ASP A 38 -5.84 -8.41 9.21
N THR A 39 -6.77 -7.67 9.80
CA THR A 39 -8.05 -8.23 10.21
C THR A 39 -8.94 -8.70 9.07
N VAL A 40 -8.71 -8.18 7.86
CA VAL A 40 -9.45 -8.64 6.66
C VAL A 40 -8.92 -9.98 6.17
N GLY A 41 -7.62 -10.20 6.28
CA GLY A 41 -6.99 -11.45 5.84
C GLY A 41 -5.59 -11.22 5.28
N LYS A 42 -5.14 -12.22 4.53
CA LYS A 42 -3.82 -12.17 3.88
C LYS A 42 -3.88 -11.36 2.60
N PHE A 43 -2.77 -10.71 2.28
CA PHE A 43 -2.65 -9.89 1.08
C PHE A 43 -1.24 -9.94 0.51
N SER A 44 -1.14 -9.59 -0.76
CA SER A 44 0.14 -9.32 -1.43
C SER A 44 0.27 -7.83 -1.73
N ILE A 45 1.51 -7.38 -1.89
CA ILE A 45 1.81 -5.99 -2.22
C ILE A 45 2.67 -5.96 -3.47
N THR A 46 2.32 -5.06 -4.40
CA THR A 46 3.09 -4.80 -5.61
C THR A 46 3.04 -3.31 -5.88
N GLY A 47 4.20 -2.70 -6.12
CA GLY A 47 4.24 -1.27 -6.37
C GLY A 47 5.61 -0.78 -6.79
N LYS A 48 5.78 0.53 -6.71
CA LYS A 48 7.00 1.20 -7.16
C LYS A 48 7.27 2.46 -6.35
N ILE A 49 8.54 2.87 -6.42
CA ILE A 49 9.06 4.08 -5.79
C ILE A 49 9.64 4.95 -6.90
N ASP A 50 9.35 6.25 -6.89
CA ASP A 50 9.96 7.16 -7.86
C ASP A 50 11.23 7.82 -7.29
N SER A 51 11.89 8.66 -8.11
CA SER A 51 13.13 9.33 -7.73
C SER A 51 12.97 10.38 -6.63
N ARG A 52 11.74 10.74 -6.29
CA ARG A 52 11.42 11.70 -5.22
C ARG A 52 10.92 11.02 -3.96
N ASN A 53 11.12 9.70 -3.85
CA ASN A 53 10.65 8.90 -2.72
C ASN A 53 9.11 8.84 -2.59
N ASN A 54 8.40 9.09 -3.66
CA ASN A 54 6.97 8.81 -3.70
C ASN A 54 6.77 7.32 -3.93
N VAL A 55 5.87 6.72 -3.16
CA VAL A 55 5.53 5.31 -3.30
C VAL A 55 4.09 5.18 -3.73
N LYS A 56 3.84 4.20 -4.58
CA LYS A 56 2.50 3.78 -4.92
C LYS A 56 2.49 2.28 -5.00
N PHE A 57 1.66 1.64 -4.20
CA PHE A 57 1.55 0.19 -4.27
C PHE A 57 0.10 -0.23 -4.15
N GLU A 58 -0.15 -1.42 -4.64
CA GLU A 58 -1.45 -2.05 -4.56
C GLU A 58 -1.39 -3.19 -3.57
N LYS A 59 -2.35 -3.21 -2.66
CA LYS A 59 -2.53 -4.23 -1.67
C LYS A 59 -3.69 -5.08 -2.14
N GLN A 60 -3.40 -6.32 -2.46
CA GLN A 60 -4.36 -7.23 -3.06
C GLN A 60 -4.70 -8.34 -2.08
N TYR A 61 -5.89 -8.30 -1.52
CA TYR A 61 -6.38 -9.35 -0.64
C TYR A 61 -6.72 -10.60 -1.45
N PHE A 62 -6.43 -11.76 -0.90
CA PHE A 62 -6.72 -13.02 -1.59
C PHE A 62 -8.21 -13.31 -1.70
N SER A 63 -9.01 -12.75 -0.80
CA SER A 63 -10.46 -13.03 -0.71
C SER A 63 -11.32 -11.78 -0.81
N ALA A 64 -10.77 -10.63 -1.16
CA ALA A 64 -11.49 -9.37 -1.15
C ALA A 64 -10.97 -8.41 -2.23
N HIS A 65 -11.40 -7.17 -2.14
CA HIS A 65 -11.07 -6.14 -3.12
C HIS A 65 -9.63 -5.62 -2.94
N ASN A 66 -9.17 -4.89 -3.95
CA ASN A 66 -7.84 -4.27 -3.94
C ASN A 66 -7.86 -2.89 -3.30
N ILE A 67 -6.75 -2.56 -2.64
CA ILE A 67 -6.52 -1.25 -2.04
C ILE A 67 -5.28 -0.65 -2.70
N THR A 68 -5.38 0.61 -3.11
CA THR A 68 -4.22 1.37 -3.58
C THR A 68 -3.72 2.27 -2.46
N TYR A 69 -2.42 2.27 -2.27
CA TYR A 69 -1.74 3.12 -1.30
C TYR A 69 -0.80 4.09 -2.03
N GLU A 70 -0.87 5.37 -1.68
CA GLU A 70 0.03 6.39 -2.21
C GLU A 70 0.61 7.18 -1.04
N GLY A 71 1.92 7.37 -1.06
CA GLY A 71 2.58 8.07 0.01
C GLY A 71 4.03 8.37 -0.29
N GLN A 72 4.79 8.55 0.76
CA GLN A 72 6.22 8.82 0.66
C GLN A 72 6.99 7.92 1.60
N ILE A 73 8.15 7.46 1.13
CA ILE A 73 9.11 6.73 1.94
C ILE A 73 10.16 7.69 2.45
N SER A 74 10.60 7.50 3.70
CA SER A 74 11.65 8.33 4.29
C SER A 74 12.99 8.13 3.59
N HIS A 75 13.93 9.09 3.74
CA HIS A 75 15.26 9.00 3.16
C HIS A 75 16.02 7.73 3.56
N GLN A 76 15.80 7.25 4.77
CA GLN A 76 16.44 6.05 5.28
C GLN A 76 15.68 4.78 4.91
N TRP A 77 14.58 4.91 4.20
CA TRP A 77 13.71 3.80 3.79
C TRP A 77 13.20 2.96 4.97
N ASN A 78 12.89 3.62 6.08
CA ASN A 78 12.41 2.95 7.29
C ASN A 78 11.00 3.39 7.73
N ALA A 79 10.36 4.29 7.00
CA ALA A 79 9.00 4.72 7.29
C ALA A 79 8.28 5.10 6.00
N ILE A 80 7.01 4.74 5.91
CA ILE A 80 6.13 5.09 4.79
C ILE A 80 4.88 5.73 5.38
N LYS A 81 4.51 6.91 4.86
CA LYS A 81 3.29 7.62 5.24
C LYS A 81 2.50 8.00 4.01
N GLY A 82 1.19 7.96 4.12
CA GLY A 82 0.35 8.35 3.00
C GLY A 82 -1.12 8.07 3.26
N PHE A 83 -1.84 7.81 2.19
CA PHE A 83 -3.26 7.52 2.23
C PHE A 83 -3.57 6.30 1.35
N TRP A 84 -4.74 5.74 1.56
CA TRP A 84 -5.19 4.57 0.82
C TRP A 84 -6.64 4.74 0.37
N TYR A 85 -7.01 4.00 -0.64
CA TYR A 85 -8.37 3.97 -1.15
C TYR A 85 -8.65 2.63 -1.84
N SER A 86 -9.93 2.27 -1.93
CA SER A 86 -10.34 1.09 -2.67
C SER A 86 -10.17 1.35 -4.16
N THR A 87 -9.58 0.38 -4.87
CA THR A 87 -9.44 0.48 -6.31
C THR A 87 -10.79 0.17 -6.97
N ILE A 88 -11.30 1.12 -7.74
CA ILE A 88 -12.58 0.99 -8.46
C ILE A 88 -12.29 0.93 -9.95
N PHE A 89 -12.95 0.02 -10.64
CA PHE A 89 -12.79 -0.17 -12.08
C PHE A 89 -14.08 0.17 -12.82
N ASP A 90 -13.94 0.72 -14.03
CA ASP A 90 -15.08 0.98 -14.90
C ASP A 90 -15.54 -0.31 -15.62
N ASN A 91 -16.56 -0.19 -16.48
CA ASN A 91 -17.11 -1.34 -17.21
C ASN A 91 -16.12 -1.99 -18.17
N ARG A 92 -15.02 -1.32 -18.47
CA ARG A 92 -13.97 -1.81 -19.38
C ARG A 92 -12.75 -2.33 -18.63
N GLY A 93 -12.82 -2.40 -17.30
CA GLY A 93 -11.72 -2.88 -16.48
C GLY A 93 -10.62 -1.85 -16.25
N ARG A 94 -10.87 -0.56 -16.50
CA ARG A 94 -9.89 0.50 -16.25
C ARG A 94 -10.09 1.08 -14.86
N ALA A 95 -8.98 1.32 -14.17
CA ALA A 95 -9.04 1.93 -12.84
C ALA A 95 -9.53 3.38 -12.94
N LEU A 96 -10.48 3.72 -12.09
CA LEU A 96 -11.02 5.09 -12.00
C LEU A 96 -10.19 5.90 -11.01
N PRO A 97 -10.02 7.22 -11.25
CA PRO A 97 -9.32 8.08 -10.30
C PRO A 97 -10.06 8.13 -8.96
N ALA A 98 -9.31 8.14 -7.87
CA ALA A 98 -9.89 8.31 -6.54
C ALA A 98 -10.26 9.77 -6.32
N THR A 99 -11.41 10.00 -5.67
CA THR A 99 -11.79 11.34 -5.20
C THR A 99 -11.21 11.57 -3.80
N GLU A 100 -11.26 12.81 -3.31
CA GLU A 100 -10.81 13.09 -1.95
C GLU A 100 -11.60 12.31 -0.89
N ASP A 101 -12.88 12.07 -1.14
CA ASP A 101 -13.73 11.32 -0.23
C ASP A 101 -13.35 9.83 -0.16
N ASP A 102 -12.76 9.30 -1.22
CA ASP A 102 -12.33 7.90 -1.26
C ASP A 102 -11.05 7.65 -0.48
N LYS A 103 -10.23 8.69 -0.27
CA LYS A 103 -8.90 8.56 0.31
C LYS A 103 -8.95 8.48 1.82
N LYS A 104 -8.23 7.53 2.37
CA LYS A 104 -8.11 7.33 3.82
C LYS A 104 -6.66 7.52 4.24
N HIS A 105 -6.45 8.21 5.35
CA HIS A 105 -5.12 8.50 5.86
C HIS A 105 -4.77 7.56 7.01
N ASN A 106 -3.49 7.22 7.10
CA ASN A 106 -2.94 6.43 8.20
C ASN A 106 -1.69 7.07 8.78
#